data_af13de962f47c72ac4140c05789ae100
#
_entry.id   af13de962f47c72ac4140c05789ae100
#
_cell.length_a   1.000
_cell.length_b   1.000
_cell.length_c   1.000
_cell.angle_alpha   90.00
_cell.angle_beta   90.00
_cell.angle_gamma   90.00
#
_symmetry.space_group_name_H-M   'P 1'
#
loop_
_entity.id
_entity.type
_entity.pdbx_description
1 polymer ?
#
loop_
_entity_poly.entity_id
_entity_poly.type
_entity_poly.pdbx_seq_one_letter_code
_entity_poly.pdbx_strand_id
1 'polypeptide(L)'
;INKISGVAKSGVAKVKGIAPSYFLDDHAGSVCAYSLRQLSSTASYAITVENSSGATADIGFTAAGGLDTSALATHCGSNYGRVSKWWDQSGNSNHMEQSTATARPYIVDASGNLITTTDSSIPALDFYFSSASRWLEDTFVSNNSDRLMVSLMAEFRSVTAGQYIFSQWTSSQSTQVFQINVLGAASDLRLAARFGTSSKHLGRVQTNAQVAVNTEYLVVGSLDHASGDLDVNGDTADTDTGFPGSSGAGLINNGNILLAIGRRPDNGTAQYTGFLSEVIMWSDTSLPTQNDVMTDMNTHYSVF
;
A
#
# COMPACT_ATOMS: atom_id res chain seq x y z
N ILE A 1 -24.78 26.34 -19.41
CA ILE A 1 -23.55 26.20 -18.61
C ILE A 1 -22.82 24.97 -19.15
N ASN A 2 -21.76 25.17 -19.92
CA ASN A 2 -21.03 24.10 -20.58
C ASN A 2 -20.15 23.35 -19.55
N LYS A 3 -20.41 22.06 -19.37
CA LYS A 3 -19.47 21.14 -18.73
C LYS A 3 -18.28 20.96 -19.66
N ILE A 4 -17.09 21.35 -19.21
CA ILE A 4 -15.83 20.94 -19.83
C ILE A 4 -15.55 19.53 -19.30
N SER A 5 -15.93 18.51 -20.06
CA SER A 5 -15.54 17.12 -19.80
C SER A 5 -14.24 16.81 -20.52
N GLY A 6 -13.28 16.22 -19.81
CA GLY A 6 -12.16 15.55 -20.43
C GLY A 6 -10.82 16.27 -20.39
N VAL A 7 -10.36 16.70 -19.21
CA VAL A 7 -8.93 17.01 -19.02
C VAL A 7 -8.42 16.14 -17.89
N ALA A 8 -7.57 15.16 -18.21
CA ALA A 8 -6.86 14.40 -17.22
C ALA A 8 -6.03 15.35 -16.35
N LYS A 9 -6.15 15.27 -15.02
CA LYS A 9 -5.43 16.17 -14.08
C LYS A 9 -3.90 16.06 -14.16
N SER A 10 -3.35 15.02 -14.78
CA SER A 10 -1.89 14.89 -15.04
C SER A 10 -1.32 15.95 -16.01
N GLY A 11 -2.17 16.78 -16.62
CA GLY A 11 -1.80 17.80 -17.57
C GLY A 11 -2.30 19.21 -17.23
N VAL A 12 -2.78 19.46 -16.01
CA VAL A 12 -3.22 20.81 -15.63
C VAL A 12 -1.99 21.70 -15.52
N ALA A 13 -1.76 22.47 -16.58
CA ALA A 13 -0.85 23.61 -16.53
C ALA A 13 -1.24 24.44 -15.31
N LYS A 14 -0.28 24.73 -14.43
CA LYS A 14 -0.47 25.55 -13.22
C LYS A 14 -1.34 26.75 -13.55
N VAL A 15 -2.58 26.76 -13.10
CA VAL A 15 -3.36 28.00 -13.01
C VAL A 15 -2.62 28.82 -11.98
N LYS A 16 -2.06 29.95 -12.41
CA LYS A 16 -1.20 30.82 -11.60
C LYS A 16 -1.95 31.17 -10.31
N GLY A 17 -1.54 30.61 -9.18
CA GLY A 17 -2.06 30.93 -7.86
C GLY A 17 -2.77 29.80 -7.08
N ILE A 18 -2.99 28.62 -7.66
CA ILE A 18 -3.50 27.47 -6.90
C ILE A 18 -2.33 26.50 -6.69
N ALA A 19 -1.95 26.28 -5.43
CA ALA A 19 -0.99 25.23 -5.09
C ALA A 19 -1.56 23.87 -5.52
N PRO A 20 -0.72 22.92 -5.99
CA PRO A 20 -1.19 21.57 -6.25
C PRO A 20 -1.78 21.00 -4.95
N SER A 21 -3.00 20.46 -5.01
CA SER A 21 -3.54 19.65 -3.93
C SER A 21 -2.82 18.30 -3.93
N TYR A 22 -2.35 17.87 -2.77
CA TYR A 22 -1.76 16.57 -2.61
C TYR A 22 -2.81 15.60 -2.04
N PHE A 23 -2.68 14.33 -2.37
CA PHE A 23 -3.66 13.31 -2.00
C PHE A 23 -3.99 13.31 -0.49
N LEU A 24 -2.98 13.42 0.38
CA LEU A 24 -3.18 13.44 1.83
C LEU A 24 -3.71 14.78 2.37
N ASP A 25 -3.68 15.86 1.59
CA ASP A 25 -4.31 17.11 1.97
C ASP A 25 -5.85 17.00 1.85
N ASP A 26 -6.34 16.19 0.89
CA ASP A 26 -7.77 15.91 0.68
C ASP A 26 -8.24 14.70 1.54
N HIS A 27 -7.33 13.74 1.85
CA HIS A 27 -7.60 12.50 2.60
C HIS A 27 -6.73 12.40 3.87
N ALA A 28 -6.84 13.39 4.74
CA ALA A 28 -6.02 13.49 5.95
C ALA A 28 -6.26 12.35 6.96
N GLY A 29 -5.38 12.23 7.95
CA GLY A 29 -5.53 11.31 9.08
C GLY A 29 -5.02 9.89 8.82
N SER A 30 -4.24 9.68 7.74
CA SER A 30 -3.55 8.40 7.53
C SER A 30 -2.54 8.14 8.65
N VAL A 31 -2.47 6.89 9.12
CA VAL A 31 -1.48 6.45 10.13
C VAL A 31 -0.15 6.09 9.50
N CYS A 32 -0.15 5.66 8.25
CA CYS A 32 1.03 5.51 7.40
C CYS A 32 0.63 5.62 5.92
N ALA A 33 1.55 6.10 5.10
CA ALA A 33 1.33 6.31 3.67
C ALA A 33 2.63 6.13 2.89
N TYR A 34 2.68 5.09 2.07
CA TYR A 34 3.84 4.72 1.27
C TYR A 34 3.49 4.82 -0.20
N SER A 35 4.25 5.60 -0.96
CA SER A 35 4.00 5.77 -2.39
C SER A 35 5.27 6.16 -3.13
N LEU A 36 5.32 5.82 -4.42
CA LEU A 36 6.34 6.29 -5.34
C LEU A 36 5.96 7.65 -5.98
N ARG A 37 4.74 8.17 -5.72
CA ARG A 37 4.37 9.56 -5.99
C ARG A 37 4.36 10.37 -4.69
N GLN A 38 4.47 11.69 -4.81
CA GLN A 38 4.34 12.59 -3.67
C GLN A 38 2.88 12.71 -3.23
N LEU A 39 2.59 12.27 -2.02
CA LEU A 39 1.25 12.30 -1.43
C LEU A 39 0.99 13.52 -0.55
N SER A 40 2.05 14.15 -0.04
CA SER A 40 1.98 15.31 0.85
C SER A 40 3.00 16.37 0.45
N SER A 41 2.63 17.65 0.60
CA SER A 41 3.54 18.79 0.35
C SER A 41 4.79 18.77 1.25
N THR A 42 4.73 18.09 2.38
CA THR A 42 5.84 17.99 3.34
C THR A 42 6.75 16.78 3.09
N ALA A 43 6.34 15.84 2.22
CA ALA A 43 7.15 14.67 1.90
C ALA A 43 8.33 15.04 1.00
N SER A 44 9.54 14.68 1.45
CA SER A 44 10.79 14.94 0.70
C SER A 44 11.28 13.72 -0.06
N TYR A 45 11.03 12.52 0.44
CA TYR A 45 11.56 11.27 -0.10
C TYR A 45 10.46 10.22 -0.27
N ALA A 46 10.60 9.44 -1.35
CA ALA A 46 9.80 8.24 -1.58
C ALA A 46 10.48 7.02 -0.97
N ILE A 47 11.73 6.76 -1.36
CA ILE A 47 12.47 5.54 -1.03
C ILE A 47 13.94 5.84 -0.74
N THR A 48 14.59 4.97 0.06
CA THR A 48 16.05 4.86 0.13
C THR A 48 16.47 3.63 -0.64
N VAL A 49 17.39 3.78 -1.60
CA VAL A 49 17.83 2.72 -2.50
C VAL A 49 19.30 2.39 -2.27
N GLU A 50 19.60 1.10 -2.14
CA GLU A 50 20.97 0.56 -2.18
C GLU A 50 21.27 0.09 -3.60
N ASN A 51 22.38 0.56 -4.16
CA ASN A 51 22.88 0.12 -5.47
C ASN A 51 23.78 -1.13 -5.35
N SER A 52 24.29 -1.62 -6.46
CA SER A 52 25.13 -2.84 -6.53
C SER A 52 26.48 -2.73 -5.78
N SER A 53 26.95 -1.53 -5.50
CA SER A 53 28.16 -1.29 -4.71
C SER A 53 27.93 -1.26 -3.20
N GLY A 54 26.65 -1.33 -2.76
CA GLY A 54 26.24 -1.17 -1.37
C GLY A 54 26.06 0.30 -0.93
N ALA A 55 26.24 1.26 -1.84
CA ALA A 55 25.96 2.66 -1.53
C ALA A 55 24.45 2.92 -1.50
N THR A 56 24.02 3.80 -0.60
CA THR A 56 22.61 4.17 -0.44
C THR A 56 22.36 5.62 -0.81
N ALA A 57 21.17 5.91 -1.39
CA ALA A 57 20.70 7.27 -1.64
C ALA A 57 19.18 7.37 -1.39
N ASP A 58 18.76 8.51 -0.86
CA ASP A 58 17.35 8.86 -0.74
C ASP A 58 16.87 9.44 -2.06
N ILE A 59 15.83 8.84 -2.62
CA ILE A 59 15.19 9.25 -3.88
C ILE A 59 13.88 9.95 -3.55
N GLY A 60 13.77 11.18 -3.99
CA GLY A 60 12.59 12.01 -3.77
C GLY A 60 11.68 12.09 -4.99
N PHE A 61 11.13 13.28 -5.20
CA PHE A 61 10.11 13.51 -6.21
C PHE A 61 10.54 14.60 -7.21
N THR A 62 10.04 14.48 -8.42
CA THR A 62 10.13 15.55 -9.41
C THR A 62 9.22 16.72 -9.03
N ALA A 63 9.37 17.86 -9.68
CA ALA A 63 8.47 19.01 -9.50
C ALA A 63 7.00 18.71 -9.87
N ALA A 64 6.75 17.63 -10.62
CA ALA A 64 5.41 17.16 -10.96
C ALA A 64 4.84 16.16 -9.91
N GLY A 65 5.60 15.82 -8.87
CA GLY A 65 5.18 14.91 -7.81
C GLY A 65 5.38 13.42 -8.11
N GLY A 66 5.93 13.03 -9.26
CA GLY A 66 6.33 11.66 -9.54
C GLY A 66 7.70 11.32 -8.96
N LEU A 67 8.05 10.05 -8.90
CA LEU A 67 9.39 9.58 -8.48
C LEU A 67 10.48 10.25 -9.31
N ASP A 68 11.58 10.70 -8.70
CA ASP A 68 12.74 11.20 -9.43
C ASP A 68 13.56 10.04 -10.02
N THR A 69 13.08 9.57 -11.17
CA THR A 69 13.71 8.48 -11.91
C THR A 69 15.08 8.83 -12.46
N SER A 70 15.38 10.13 -12.63
CA SER A 70 16.70 10.61 -13.09
C SER A 70 17.74 10.46 -11.98
N ALA A 71 17.40 10.85 -10.75
CA ALA A 71 18.25 10.63 -9.57
C ALA A 71 18.46 9.13 -9.33
N LEU A 72 17.39 8.33 -9.44
CA LEU A 72 17.45 6.88 -9.29
C LEU A 72 18.37 6.23 -10.33
N ALA A 73 18.23 6.57 -11.61
CA ALA A 73 19.07 6.08 -12.69
C ALA A 73 20.55 6.48 -12.50
N THR A 74 20.80 7.71 -12.05
CA THR A 74 22.15 8.19 -11.75
C THR A 74 22.79 7.38 -10.61
N HIS A 75 22.01 7.05 -9.57
CA HIS A 75 22.49 6.29 -8.42
C HIS A 75 22.77 4.81 -8.75
N CYS A 76 21.89 4.17 -9.51
CA CYS A 76 22.00 2.74 -9.83
C CYS A 76 22.88 2.44 -11.04
N GLY A 77 23.00 3.39 -12.00
CA GLY A 77 23.69 3.17 -13.27
C GLY A 77 23.04 2.03 -14.07
N SER A 78 23.86 1.13 -14.60
CA SER A 78 23.41 -0.07 -15.33
C SER A 78 23.25 -1.31 -14.45
N ASN A 79 22.96 -1.12 -13.17
CA ASN A 79 22.86 -2.19 -12.18
C ASN A 79 21.54 -2.08 -11.39
N TYR A 80 21.28 -3.10 -10.55
CA TYR A 80 20.09 -3.12 -9.73
C TYR A 80 20.05 -2.03 -8.66
N GLY A 81 18.83 -1.69 -8.25
CA GLY A 81 18.51 -0.88 -7.06
C GLY A 81 17.55 -1.60 -6.14
N ARG A 82 17.94 -1.77 -4.87
CA ARG A 82 17.15 -2.42 -3.82
C ARG A 82 16.67 -1.40 -2.80
N VAL A 83 15.39 -1.44 -2.46
CA VAL A 83 14.78 -0.50 -1.51
C VAL A 83 15.05 -0.97 -0.08
N SER A 84 15.83 -0.20 0.66
CA SER A 84 16.09 -0.43 2.09
C SER A 84 15.09 0.24 3.00
N LYS A 85 14.44 1.33 2.51
CA LYS A 85 13.41 2.09 3.23
C LYS A 85 12.36 2.61 2.25
N TRP A 86 11.08 2.49 2.62
CA TRP A 86 9.96 3.19 1.98
C TRP A 86 9.46 4.24 2.97
N TRP A 87 9.62 5.51 2.60
CA TRP A 87 9.34 6.62 3.50
C TRP A 87 7.85 6.80 3.70
N ASP A 88 7.46 6.93 4.96
CA ASP A 88 6.09 7.30 5.33
C ASP A 88 5.85 8.77 5.04
N GLN A 89 4.84 9.06 4.23
CA GLN A 89 4.45 10.41 3.83
C GLN A 89 3.28 10.96 4.66
N SER A 90 2.76 10.19 5.62
CA SER A 90 1.67 10.64 6.51
C SER A 90 2.10 11.70 7.54
N GLY A 91 3.42 11.85 7.76
CA GLY A 91 3.98 12.71 8.79
C GLY A 91 4.17 12.03 10.14
N ASN A 92 3.78 10.76 10.29
CA ASN A 92 3.91 10.01 11.54
C ASN A 92 5.27 9.31 11.71
N SER A 93 6.12 9.33 10.68
CA SER A 93 7.45 8.70 10.65
C SER A 93 7.43 7.17 10.83
N ASN A 94 6.36 6.52 10.41
CA ASN A 94 6.22 5.06 10.40
C ASN A 94 6.86 4.47 9.13
N HIS A 95 8.18 4.61 8.99
CA HIS A 95 8.89 4.18 7.78
C HIS A 95 9.01 2.67 7.71
N MET A 96 8.78 2.07 6.53
CA MET A 96 9.00 0.64 6.30
C MET A 96 10.43 0.39 5.91
N GLU A 97 11.12 -0.53 6.62
CA GLU A 97 12.55 -0.78 6.42
C GLU A 97 12.87 -2.26 6.21
N GLN A 98 14.03 -2.52 5.59
CA GLN A 98 14.60 -3.86 5.49
C GLN A 98 16.12 -3.81 5.64
N SER A 99 16.62 -4.31 6.76
CA SER A 99 18.05 -4.34 7.07
C SER A 99 18.80 -5.40 6.24
N THR A 100 18.16 -6.55 5.97
CA THR A 100 18.76 -7.65 5.23
C THR A 100 18.72 -7.36 3.73
N ALA A 101 19.86 -7.07 3.13
CA ALA A 101 19.99 -6.65 1.73
C ALA A 101 19.33 -7.64 0.73
N THR A 102 19.43 -8.95 0.98
CA THR A 102 18.83 -9.99 0.10
C THR A 102 17.31 -10.09 0.21
N ALA A 103 16.70 -9.47 1.21
CA ALA A 103 15.26 -9.46 1.42
C ALA A 103 14.58 -8.14 0.98
N ARG A 104 15.34 -7.18 0.46
CA ARG A 104 14.84 -5.88 0.01
C ARG A 104 14.11 -6.00 -1.32
N PRO A 105 12.93 -5.37 -1.51
CA PRO A 105 12.29 -5.27 -2.82
C PRO A 105 13.14 -4.44 -3.78
N TYR A 106 12.96 -4.68 -5.07
CA TYR A 106 13.69 -3.99 -6.14
C TYR A 106 12.84 -2.88 -6.74
N ILE A 107 13.50 -1.79 -7.13
CA ILE A 107 12.93 -0.68 -7.94
C ILE A 107 13.67 -0.56 -9.29
N VAL A 108 14.88 -1.08 -9.39
CA VAL A 108 15.68 -1.15 -10.62
C VAL A 108 16.14 -2.58 -10.80
N ASP A 109 15.98 -3.13 -12.01
CA ASP A 109 16.36 -4.49 -12.36
C ASP A 109 17.89 -4.67 -12.51
N ALA A 110 18.34 -5.90 -12.79
CA ALA A 110 19.75 -6.21 -12.93
C ALA A 110 20.43 -5.54 -14.13
N SER A 111 19.66 -4.98 -15.05
CA SER A 111 20.14 -4.29 -16.26
C SER A 111 20.09 -2.76 -16.14
N GLY A 112 19.67 -2.23 -14.98
CA GLY A 112 19.54 -0.80 -14.74
C GLY A 112 18.21 -0.21 -15.19
N ASN A 113 17.22 -1.02 -15.56
CA ASN A 113 15.91 -0.52 -15.96
C ASN A 113 15.02 -0.30 -14.74
N LEU A 114 14.26 0.80 -14.77
CA LEU A 114 13.19 1.03 -13.81
C LEU A 114 12.17 -0.10 -13.86
N ILE A 115 11.81 -0.63 -12.70
CA ILE A 115 10.74 -1.62 -12.59
C ILE A 115 9.40 -0.88 -12.58
N THR A 116 8.50 -1.36 -13.45
CA THR A 116 7.15 -0.81 -13.62
C THR A 116 6.14 -1.94 -13.66
N THR A 117 4.88 -1.59 -13.44
CA THR A 117 3.74 -2.47 -13.73
C THR A 117 3.66 -2.79 -15.23
N THR A 118 2.95 -3.86 -15.58
CA THR A 118 2.96 -4.43 -16.93
C THR A 118 2.16 -3.58 -17.93
N ASP A 119 0.95 -3.16 -17.55
CA ASP A 119 0.02 -2.51 -18.48
C ASP A 119 0.27 -1.01 -18.59
N SER A 120 0.34 -0.29 -17.47
CA SER A 120 0.41 1.19 -17.46
C SER A 120 1.82 1.74 -17.26
N SER A 121 2.83 0.88 -17.12
CA SER A 121 4.23 1.29 -16.88
C SER A 121 4.39 2.20 -15.66
N ILE A 122 3.59 1.99 -14.63
CA ILE A 122 3.66 2.71 -13.35
C ILE A 122 4.89 2.24 -12.57
N PRO A 123 5.76 3.14 -12.08
CA PRO A 123 6.87 2.74 -11.20
C PRO A 123 6.38 1.89 -10.03
N ALA A 124 7.03 0.77 -9.76
CA ALA A 124 6.58 -0.16 -8.74
C ALA A 124 7.74 -0.90 -8.07
N LEU A 125 7.56 -1.27 -6.79
CA LEU A 125 8.46 -2.14 -6.06
C LEU A 125 8.15 -3.60 -6.37
N ASP A 126 9.16 -4.36 -6.81
CA ASP A 126 9.06 -5.79 -7.05
C ASP A 126 9.35 -6.60 -5.78
N PHE A 127 8.32 -7.25 -5.25
CA PHE A 127 8.40 -8.08 -4.05
C PHE A 127 8.78 -9.54 -4.33
N TYR A 128 9.05 -9.89 -5.59
CA TYR A 128 9.44 -11.26 -5.98
C TYR A 128 10.55 -11.28 -7.04
N PHE A 129 11.47 -10.36 -7.00
CA PHE A 129 12.56 -10.28 -7.97
C PHE A 129 13.46 -11.53 -7.92
N SER A 130 13.76 -12.11 -9.09
CA SER A 130 14.57 -13.34 -9.22
C SER A 130 14.03 -14.53 -8.43
N SER A 131 12.71 -14.70 -8.38
CA SER A 131 12.03 -15.80 -7.66
C SER A 131 12.38 -15.88 -6.17
N ALA A 132 12.78 -14.77 -5.56
CA ALA A 132 13.04 -14.66 -4.14
C ALA A 132 12.08 -13.66 -3.49
N SER A 133 11.53 -14.04 -2.39
CA SER A 133 10.59 -13.24 -1.62
C SER A 133 11.25 -12.08 -0.94
N ARG A 134 10.56 -10.96 -0.94
CA ARG A 134 11.03 -9.67 -0.44
C ARG A 134 9.96 -9.02 0.42
N TRP A 135 10.38 -8.22 1.39
CA TRP A 135 9.46 -7.53 2.27
C TRP A 135 10.08 -6.27 2.87
N LEU A 136 9.24 -5.42 3.39
CA LEU A 136 9.59 -4.31 4.26
C LEU A 136 8.80 -4.46 5.56
N GLU A 137 9.33 -3.98 6.66
CA GLU A 137 8.68 -4.09 7.96
C GLU A 137 8.98 -2.91 8.87
N ASP A 138 8.08 -2.66 9.80
CA ASP A 138 8.24 -1.72 10.89
C ASP A 138 7.51 -2.20 12.14
N THR A 139 7.85 -1.61 13.29
CA THR A 139 7.14 -1.84 14.53
C THR A 139 6.45 -0.56 14.95
N PHE A 140 5.17 -0.43 14.67
CA PHE A 140 4.40 0.66 15.24
C PHE A 140 3.04 0.16 15.75
N VAL A 141 2.46 0.95 16.63
CA VAL A 141 1.14 0.68 17.16
C VAL A 141 0.13 1.50 16.37
N SER A 142 -0.76 0.84 15.63
CA SER A 142 -1.90 1.51 15.03
C SER A 142 -2.75 2.15 16.14
N ASN A 143 -3.41 3.26 15.81
CA ASN A 143 -4.35 3.89 16.73
C ASN A 143 -5.38 2.86 17.22
N ASN A 144 -5.75 2.96 18.49
CA ASN A 144 -6.79 2.09 19.09
C ASN A 144 -8.19 2.52 18.62
N SER A 145 -8.37 2.59 17.30
CA SER A 145 -9.62 2.95 16.63
C SER A 145 -10.45 1.71 16.37
N ASP A 146 -11.76 1.87 16.36
CA ASP A 146 -12.72 0.84 15.95
C ASP A 146 -12.94 0.77 14.44
N ARG A 147 -12.15 1.51 13.66
CA ARG A 147 -12.22 1.59 12.19
C ARG A 147 -10.85 1.49 11.55
N LEU A 148 -10.83 0.87 10.39
CA LEU A 148 -9.66 0.70 9.54
C LEU A 148 -10.06 0.95 8.08
N MET A 149 -9.23 1.69 7.34
CA MET A 149 -9.26 1.72 5.88
C MET A 149 -7.86 1.47 5.35
N VAL A 150 -7.76 0.70 4.28
CA VAL A 150 -6.52 0.48 3.53
C VAL A 150 -6.79 0.73 2.06
N SER A 151 -5.90 1.47 1.41
CA SER A 151 -5.87 1.57 -0.04
C SER A 151 -4.53 1.12 -0.58
N LEU A 152 -4.51 0.55 -1.78
CA LEU A 152 -3.27 0.14 -2.45
C LEU A 152 -3.41 0.13 -3.97
N MET A 153 -2.25 0.31 -4.64
CA MET A 153 -2.06 0.06 -6.07
C MET A 153 -1.12 -1.13 -6.22
N ALA A 154 -1.62 -2.22 -6.80
CA ALA A 154 -0.93 -3.50 -6.89
C ALA A 154 -1.09 -4.18 -8.25
N GLU A 155 -0.09 -4.97 -8.64
CA GLU A 155 -0.18 -5.94 -9.72
C GLU A 155 0.33 -7.30 -9.22
N PHE A 156 -0.39 -8.38 -9.54
CA PHE A 156 -0.07 -9.73 -9.10
C PHE A 156 0.69 -10.51 -10.17
N ARG A 157 1.85 -11.07 -9.84
CA ARG A 157 2.54 -12.06 -10.69
C ARG A 157 2.08 -13.48 -10.43
N SER A 158 1.46 -13.71 -9.29
CA SER A 158 0.87 -14.98 -8.90
C SER A 158 -0.35 -14.70 -8.05
N VAL A 159 -1.35 -15.54 -8.18
CA VAL A 159 -2.60 -15.48 -7.42
C VAL A 159 -2.83 -16.74 -6.58
N THR A 160 -1.73 -17.42 -6.22
CA THR A 160 -1.80 -18.56 -5.32
C THR A 160 -2.23 -18.14 -3.92
N ALA A 161 -2.92 -19.05 -3.22
CA ALA A 161 -3.44 -18.80 -1.88
C ALA A 161 -2.37 -18.38 -0.87
N GLY A 162 -2.78 -17.52 0.05
CA GLY A 162 -1.97 -17.17 1.23
C GLY A 162 -0.93 -16.10 0.98
N GLN A 163 -1.06 -15.28 -0.06
CA GLN A 163 -0.16 -14.13 -0.27
C GLN A 163 -0.63 -12.94 0.56
N TYR A 164 0.25 -12.41 1.39
CA TYR A 164 -0.01 -11.26 2.25
C TYR A 164 0.64 -10.02 1.65
N ILE A 165 -0.19 -9.06 1.27
CA ILE A 165 0.25 -7.81 0.64
C ILE A 165 0.69 -6.82 1.72
N PHE A 166 -0.20 -6.55 2.68
CA PHE A 166 0.00 -5.64 3.79
C PHE A 166 -0.68 -6.21 5.04
N SER A 167 0.05 -6.32 6.14
CA SER A 167 -0.49 -6.98 7.32
C SER A 167 0.21 -6.56 8.61
N GLN A 168 -0.54 -6.60 9.70
CA GLN A 168 -0.06 -6.30 11.04
C GLN A 168 -0.37 -7.44 12.00
N TRP A 169 0.63 -7.85 12.79
CA TRP A 169 0.53 -8.96 13.72
C TRP A 169 1.19 -8.59 15.06
N THR A 170 0.74 -9.19 16.16
CA THR A 170 1.41 -9.02 17.45
C THR A 170 2.83 -9.56 17.43
N SER A 171 3.71 -9.04 18.29
CA SER A 171 5.12 -9.44 18.35
C SER A 171 5.31 -10.92 18.70
N SER A 172 4.36 -11.54 19.39
CA SER A 172 4.32 -13.00 19.59
C SER A 172 3.95 -13.75 18.32
N GLN A 173 3.65 -13.02 17.23
CA GLN A 173 3.26 -13.56 15.93
C GLN A 173 2.06 -14.52 15.97
N SER A 174 1.34 -14.52 17.08
CA SER A 174 0.21 -15.43 17.31
C SER A 174 -1.15 -14.81 17.00
N THR A 175 -1.22 -13.47 16.93
CA THR A 175 -2.48 -12.77 16.75
C THR A 175 -2.41 -11.77 15.61
N GLN A 176 -3.24 -11.99 14.61
CA GLN A 176 -3.51 -11.03 13.54
C GLN A 176 -4.14 -9.77 14.12
N VAL A 177 -3.66 -8.59 13.70
CA VAL A 177 -4.32 -7.30 13.96
C VAL A 177 -5.15 -6.92 12.75
N PHE A 178 -4.52 -6.81 11.59
CA PHE A 178 -5.22 -6.75 10.30
C PHE A 178 -4.40 -7.41 9.19
N GLN A 179 -5.03 -7.65 8.05
CA GLN A 179 -4.37 -8.12 6.84
C GLN A 179 -5.18 -7.80 5.59
N ILE A 180 -4.48 -7.49 4.51
CA ILE A 180 -4.99 -7.62 3.15
C ILE A 180 -4.18 -8.68 2.43
N ASN A 181 -4.87 -9.70 1.90
CA ASN A 181 -4.23 -10.89 1.34
C ASN A 181 -5.08 -11.56 0.25
N VAL A 182 -4.44 -12.37 -0.58
CA VAL A 182 -5.12 -13.26 -1.53
C VAL A 182 -5.46 -14.57 -0.83
N LEU A 183 -6.71 -15.01 -0.97
CA LEU A 183 -7.23 -16.24 -0.40
C LEU A 183 -7.41 -17.35 -1.41
N GLY A 184 -7.11 -18.56 -0.96
CA GLY A 184 -7.59 -19.84 -1.49
C GLY A 184 -7.45 -20.05 -2.98
N ALA A 185 -8.13 -21.09 -3.45
CA ALA A 185 -8.13 -21.50 -4.86
C ALA A 185 -8.92 -20.56 -5.78
N ALA A 186 -9.69 -19.64 -5.20
CA ALA A 186 -10.52 -18.69 -5.96
C ALA A 186 -9.79 -17.39 -6.31
N SER A 187 -8.59 -17.16 -5.78
CA SER A 187 -7.81 -15.92 -5.98
C SER A 187 -8.52 -14.65 -5.49
N ASP A 188 -9.35 -14.77 -4.46
CA ASP A 188 -10.11 -13.66 -3.90
C ASP A 188 -9.22 -12.76 -3.03
N LEU A 189 -9.41 -11.44 -3.12
CA LEU A 189 -8.85 -10.51 -2.16
C LEU A 189 -9.68 -10.51 -0.88
N ARG A 190 -9.00 -10.37 0.24
CA ARG A 190 -9.62 -10.24 1.56
C ARG A 190 -8.97 -9.14 2.37
N LEU A 191 -9.79 -8.25 2.93
CA LEU A 191 -9.43 -7.40 4.05
C LEU A 191 -10.01 -8.00 5.32
N ALA A 192 -9.21 -8.12 6.38
CA ALA A 192 -9.65 -8.62 7.66
C ALA A 192 -8.93 -7.90 8.80
N ALA A 193 -9.66 -7.59 9.87
CA ALA A 193 -9.10 -6.99 11.08
C ALA A 193 -9.74 -7.60 12.33
N ARG A 194 -9.03 -7.52 13.46
CA ARG A 194 -9.55 -7.94 14.77
C ARG A 194 -9.78 -6.72 15.63
N PHE A 195 -10.96 -6.65 16.20
CA PHE A 195 -11.38 -5.62 17.15
C PHE A 195 -11.56 -6.23 18.54
N GLY A 196 -11.20 -5.46 19.60
CA GLY A 196 -11.35 -5.87 21.00
C GLY A 196 -10.08 -6.36 21.69
N THR A 197 -10.14 -6.48 23.02
CA THR A 197 -8.98 -6.71 23.89
C THR A 197 -8.62 -8.18 24.12
N SER A 198 -9.51 -9.12 23.89
CA SER A 198 -9.26 -10.53 24.26
C SER A 198 -9.96 -11.59 23.42
N SER A 199 -10.94 -11.30 22.67
CA SER A 199 -11.65 -12.29 21.88
C SER A 199 -12.17 -11.75 20.56
N LYS A 200 -11.37 -11.92 19.53
CA LYS A 200 -11.79 -12.58 18.29
C LYS A 200 -13.01 -11.99 17.57
N HIS A 201 -13.22 -10.69 17.57
CA HIS A 201 -14.13 -10.13 16.57
C HIS A 201 -13.32 -9.94 15.28
N LEU A 202 -13.42 -10.91 14.38
CA LEU A 202 -12.80 -10.88 13.06
C LEU A 202 -13.80 -10.27 12.08
N GLY A 203 -13.65 -8.97 11.81
CA GLY A 203 -14.24 -8.38 10.61
C GLY A 203 -13.49 -8.87 9.38
N ARG A 204 -14.19 -9.29 8.35
CA ARG A 204 -13.59 -9.64 7.06
C ARG A 204 -14.52 -9.31 5.92
N VAL A 205 -13.97 -8.71 4.89
CA VAL A 205 -14.62 -8.58 3.58
C VAL A 205 -13.77 -9.32 2.57
N GLN A 206 -14.40 -10.10 1.72
CA GLN A 206 -13.74 -10.92 0.72
C GLN A 206 -14.43 -10.70 -0.61
N THR A 207 -13.66 -10.38 -1.65
CA THR A 207 -14.22 -10.21 -2.98
C THR A 207 -14.75 -11.53 -3.52
N ASN A 208 -15.82 -11.46 -4.30
CA ASN A 208 -16.23 -12.55 -5.17
C ASN A 208 -15.56 -12.42 -6.56
N ALA A 209 -14.75 -11.39 -6.76
CA ALA A 209 -13.99 -11.17 -7.98
C ALA A 209 -12.58 -11.72 -7.83
N GLN A 210 -12.19 -12.60 -8.73
CA GLN A 210 -10.85 -13.16 -8.79
C GLN A 210 -9.88 -12.11 -9.29
N VAL A 211 -8.78 -11.89 -8.55
CA VAL A 211 -7.64 -11.15 -9.10
C VAL A 211 -6.87 -12.02 -10.09
N ALA A 212 -6.43 -11.41 -11.18
CA ALA A 212 -5.69 -12.06 -12.24
C ALA A 212 -4.19 -11.72 -12.17
N VAL A 213 -3.36 -12.57 -12.78
CA VAL A 213 -1.93 -12.29 -12.93
C VAL A 213 -1.72 -11.22 -13.99
N ASN A 214 -0.67 -10.39 -13.80
CA ASN A 214 -0.26 -9.31 -14.69
C ASN A 214 -1.40 -8.31 -14.97
N THR A 215 -2.22 -8.05 -13.96
CA THR A 215 -3.32 -7.09 -14.02
C THR A 215 -3.19 -6.13 -12.85
N GLU A 216 -3.35 -4.86 -13.14
CA GLU A 216 -3.30 -3.77 -12.18
C GLU A 216 -4.61 -3.63 -11.44
N TYR A 217 -4.51 -3.39 -10.14
CA TYR A 217 -5.66 -3.22 -9.27
C TYR A 217 -5.48 -2.01 -8.35
N LEU A 218 -6.48 -1.14 -8.35
CA LEU A 218 -6.74 -0.22 -7.26
C LEU A 218 -7.68 -0.90 -6.28
N VAL A 219 -7.27 -0.99 -5.03
CA VAL A 219 -8.05 -1.62 -3.97
C VAL A 219 -8.24 -0.62 -2.85
N VAL A 220 -9.49 -0.41 -2.42
CA VAL A 220 -9.82 0.37 -1.23
C VAL A 220 -10.76 -0.47 -0.39
N GLY A 221 -10.37 -0.75 0.84
CA GLY A 221 -11.20 -1.52 1.76
C GLY A 221 -11.31 -0.85 3.10
N SER A 222 -12.50 -0.83 3.67
CA SER A 222 -12.77 -0.34 5.02
C SER A 222 -13.46 -1.39 5.89
N LEU A 223 -13.14 -1.36 7.16
CA LEU A 223 -13.75 -2.21 8.18
C LEU A 223 -14.01 -1.40 9.43
N ASP A 224 -15.15 -1.63 10.05
CA ASP A 224 -15.38 -1.34 11.46
C ASP A 224 -15.78 -2.63 12.21
N HIS A 225 -16.17 -2.48 13.48
CA HIS A 225 -16.57 -3.63 14.30
C HIS A 225 -17.90 -4.28 13.86
N ALA A 226 -18.66 -3.67 12.97
CA ALA A 226 -20.01 -4.11 12.57
C ALA A 226 -20.12 -4.43 11.08
N SER A 227 -19.33 -3.76 10.23
CA SER A 227 -19.42 -3.85 8.77
C SER A 227 -18.08 -3.65 8.08
N GLY A 228 -18.04 -3.94 6.80
CA GLY A 228 -16.90 -3.64 5.96
C GLY A 228 -17.26 -3.67 4.49
N ASP A 229 -16.53 -2.89 3.72
CA ASP A 229 -16.64 -2.78 2.28
C ASP A 229 -15.27 -2.99 1.64
N LEU A 230 -15.25 -3.60 0.46
CA LEU A 230 -14.04 -3.79 -0.34
C LEU A 230 -14.33 -3.46 -1.81
N ASP A 231 -13.73 -2.40 -2.30
CA ASP A 231 -13.80 -1.97 -3.68
C ASP A 231 -12.54 -2.36 -4.44
N VAL A 232 -12.71 -2.86 -5.64
CA VAL A 232 -11.63 -3.22 -6.55
C VAL A 232 -11.91 -2.59 -7.92
N ASN A 233 -11.03 -1.71 -8.39
CA ASN A 233 -11.16 -0.99 -9.65
C ASN A 233 -12.52 -0.25 -9.80
N GLY A 234 -12.99 0.36 -8.70
CA GLY A 234 -14.23 1.15 -8.71
C GLY A 234 -15.53 0.34 -8.59
N ASP A 235 -15.45 -0.98 -8.62
CA ASP A 235 -16.58 -1.84 -8.35
C ASP A 235 -16.59 -2.25 -6.87
N THR A 236 -17.74 -2.07 -6.19
CA THR A 236 -17.92 -2.64 -4.85
C THR A 236 -17.90 -4.15 -4.96
N ALA A 237 -16.75 -4.72 -4.65
CA ALA A 237 -16.53 -6.14 -4.86
C ALA A 237 -17.24 -7.00 -3.80
N ASP A 238 -17.40 -6.48 -2.58
CA ASP A 238 -18.19 -7.11 -1.53
C ASP A 238 -18.49 -6.13 -0.38
N THR A 239 -19.63 -6.35 0.27
CA THR A 239 -20.06 -5.67 1.50
C THR A 239 -20.47 -6.74 2.52
N ASP A 240 -19.89 -6.74 3.70
CA ASP A 240 -20.30 -7.64 4.79
C ASP A 240 -20.82 -6.81 5.99
N THR A 241 -22.03 -7.17 6.45
CA THR A 241 -22.73 -6.46 7.53
C THR A 241 -23.01 -7.35 8.74
N GLY A 242 -22.41 -8.50 8.80
CA GLY A 242 -22.74 -9.55 9.79
C GLY A 242 -21.64 -9.83 10.82
N PHE A 243 -20.73 -8.90 11.08
CA PHE A 243 -19.65 -9.16 12.02
C PHE A 243 -20.18 -9.32 13.45
N PRO A 244 -19.77 -10.38 14.18
CA PRO A 244 -20.11 -10.54 15.58
C PRO A 244 -19.25 -9.58 16.43
N GLY A 245 -19.45 -8.27 16.29
CA GLY A 245 -18.69 -7.24 16.99
C GLY A 245 -19.39 -6.71 18.23
N SER A 246 -18.62 -6.37 19.25
CA SER A 246 -19.09 -5.51 20.34
C SER A 246 -18.73 -4.07 20.03
N SER A 247 -19.71 -3.18 20.08
CA SER A 247 -19.51 -1.75 19.89
C SER A 247 -18.42 -1.19 20.83
N GLY A 248 -17.53 -0.35 20.31
CA GLY A 248 -16.52 0.35 21.09
C GLY A 248 -15.20 -0.41 21.32
N ALA A 249 -14.99 -1.53 20.62
CA ALA A 249 -13.73 -2.25 20.68
C ALA A 249 -12.82 -1.79 19.53
N GLY A 250 -11.73 -1.06 19.83
CA GLY A 250 -10.72 -0.70 18.86
C GLY A 250 -9.94 -1.91 18.30
N LEU A 251 -9.10 -1.68 17.31
CA LEU A 251 -8.15 -2.68 16.83
C LEU A 251 -7.33 -3.26 17.98
N ILE A 252 -7.04 -4.56 17.94
CA ILE A 252 -6.25 -5.19 18.99
C ILE A 252 -4.89 -4.50 19.07
N ASN A 253 -4.59 -3.98 20.26
CA ASN A 253 -3.35 -3.31 20.57
C ASN A 253 -2.70 -3.98 21.80
N ASN A 254 -1.95 -5.06 21.59
CA ASN A 254 -1.32 -5.85 22.63
C ASN A 254 0.21 -5.62 22.72
N GLY A 255 0.66 -4.38 22.60
CA GLY A 255 2.10 -4.06 22.67
C GLY A 255 2.79 -4.06 21.32
N ASN A 256 4.08 -4.42 21.26
CA ASN A 256 4.85 -4.38 20.01
C ASN A 256 4.15 -5.13 18.89
N ILE A 257 3.77 -4.40 17.86
CA ILE A 257 3.04 -4.92 16.71
C ILE A 257 3.95 -4.77 15.51
N LEU A 258 4.17 -5.88 14.81
CA LEU A 258 4.97 -5.90 13.59
C LEU A 258 4.06 -5.66 12.38
N LEU A 259 4.34 -4.58 11.64
CA LEU A 259 3.72 -4.26 10.36
C LEU A 259 4.63 -4.75 9.24
N ALA A 260 4.08 -5.37 8.21
CA ALA A 260 4.84 -5.81 7.06
C ALA A 260 4.11 -5.58 5.74
N ILE A 261 4.88 -5.21 4.72
CA ILE A 261 4.48 -5.21 3.31
C ILE A 261 5.23 -6.36 2.63
N GLY A 262 4.51 -7.18 1.86
CA GLY A 262 5.08 -8.27 1.08
C GLY A 262 5.13 -9.61 1.78
N ARG A 263 4.76 -9.71 3.06
CA ARG A 263 4.70 -10.98 3.81
C ARG A 263 3.75 -10.95 5.00
N ARG A 264 3.51 -12.13 5.56
CA ARG A 264 2.95 -12.27 6.91
C ARG A 264 4.09 -12.25 7.94
N PRO A 265 4.05 -11.39 8.96
CA PRO A 265 5.15 -11.21 9.89
C PRO A 265 5.49 -12.45 10.74
N ASP A 266 4.52 -13.37 10.97
CA ASP A 266 4.64 -14.44 11.95
C ASP A 266 5.53 -15.63 11.53
N ASN A 267 5.59 -15.98 10.24
CA ASN A 267 6.33 -17.17 9.81
C ASN A 267 7.12 -17.02 8.50
N GLY A 268 7.01 -15.87 7.84
CA GLY A 268 7.74 -15.60 6.61
C GLY A 268 7.39 -16.46 5.39
N THR A 269 6.41 -17.38 5.51
CA THR A 269 6.10 -18.33 4.43
C THR A 269 5.00 -17.86 3.49
N ALA A 270 4.18 -16.92 3.93
CA ALA A 270 3.05 -16.40 3.16
C ALA A 270 3.45 -15.04 2.55
N GLN A 271 4.07 -15.09 1.39
CA GLN A 271 4.74 -13.94 0.77
C GLN A 271 3.97 -13.45 -0.44
N TYR A 272 3.98 -12.14 -0.64
CA TYR A 272 3.40 -11.50 -1.81
C TYR A 272 4.32 -11.69 -3.02
N THR A 273 3.71 -11.99 -4.16
CA THR A 273 4.37 -12.15 -5.44
C THR A 273 3.77 -11.17 -6.44
N GLY A 274 4.39 -10.00 -6.55
CA GLY A 274 3.87 -8.93 -7.39
C GLY A 274 4.54 -7.58 -7.18
N PHE A 275 3.89 -6.55 -7.67
CA PHE A 275 4.34 -5.17 -7.67
C PHE A 275 3.43 -4.30 -6.82
N LEU A 276 4.02 -3.36 -6.08
CA LEU A 276 3.30 -2.34 -5.33
C LEU A 276 3.84 -0.95 -5.65
N SER A 277 2.95 -0.03 -5.94
CA SER A 277 3.27 1.38 -6.19
C SER A 277 2.84 2.29 -5.05
N GLU A 278 1.79 1.91 -4.32
CA GLU A 278 1.23 2.69 -3.23
C GLU A 278 0.52 1.80 -2.21
N VAL A 279 0.66 2.12 -0.93
CA VAL A 279 -0.10 1.53 0.20
C VAL A 279 -0.35 2.62 1.23
N ILE A 280 -1.60 2.85 1.59
CA ILE A 280 -1.99 3.84 2.59
C ILE A 280 -2.95 3.19 3.60
N MET A 281 -2.81 3.56 4.86
CA MET A 281 -3.68 3.08 5.94
C MET A 281 -4.20 4.24 6.77
N TRP A 282 -5.50 4.22 7.03
CA TRP A 282 -6.16 5.05 8.02
C TRP A 282 -6.71 4.18 9.14
N SER A 283 -6.59 4.66 10.36
CA SER A 283 -7.16 4.00 11.54
C SER A 283 -7.57 5.10 12.50
N ASP A 284 -8.79 5.61 12.32
CA ASP A 284 -9.37 6.71 13.10
C ASP A 284 -10.88 6.56 13.17
N THR A 285 -11.52 7.30 14.08
CA THR A 285 -12.96 7.43 14.20
C THR A 285 -13.60 8.12 12.99
N SER A 286 -12.84 8.91 12.25
CA SER A 286 -13.25 9.58 11.01
C SER A 286 -12.35 9.13 9.86
N LEU A 287 -12.87 8.24 9.01
CA LEU A 287 -12.19 7.81 7.79
C LEU A 287 -12.58 8.70 6.61
N PRO A 288 -11.72 8.90 5.61
CA PRO A 288 -12.13 9.47 4.33
C PRO A 288 -13.20 8.60 3.68
N THR A 289 -13.95 9.16 2.74
CA THR A 289 -14.93 8.39 1.97
C THR A 289 -14.21 7.44 1.02
N GLN A 290 -14.56 6.17 1.04
CA GLN A 290 -13.91 5.12 0.23
C GLN A 290 -13.97 5.44 -1.27
N ASN A 291 -15.15 5.90 -1.76
CA ASN A 291 -15.32 6.29 -3.15
C ASN A 291 -14.48 7.49 -3.58
N ASP A 292 -14.25 8.47 -2.69
CA ASP A 292 -13.40 9.63 -3.00
C ASP A 292 -11.94 9.19 -3.09
N VAL A 293 -11.46 8.35 -2.15
CA VAL A 293 -10.13 7.75 -2.19
C VAL A 293 -9.91 6.97 -3.50
N MET A 294 -10.86 6.10 -3.88
CA MET A 294 -10.79 5.30 -5.10
C MET A 294 -10.77 6.20 -6.35
N THR A 295 -11.63 7.21 -6.40
CA THR A 295 -11.72 8.15 -7.52
C THR A 295 -10.42 8.94 -7.70
N ASP A 296 -9.84 9.44 -6.61
CA ASP A 296 -8.60 10.20 -6.68
C ASP A 296 -7.39 9.32 -7.01
N MET A 297 -7.35 8.09 -6.51
CA MET A 297 -6.35 7.10 -6.94
C MET A 297 -6.47 6.80 -8.43
N ASN A 298 -7.69 6.54 -8.94
CA ASN A 298 -7.88 6.27 -10.36
C ASN A 298 -7.62 7.49 -11.25
N THR A 299 -7.88 8.70 -10.75
CA THR A 299 -7.49 9.95 -11.44
C THR A 299 -5.98 10.02 -11.68
N HIS A 300 -5.17 9.47 -10.76
CA HIS A 300 -3.72 9.45 -10.88
C HIS A 300 -3.22 8.25 -11.70
N TYR A 301 -3.68 7.06 -11.40
CA TYR A 301 -3.15 5.81 -11.96
C TYR A 301 -3.81 5.40 -13.28
N SER A 302 -5.07 5.80 -13.49
CA SER A 302 -5.86 5.50 -14.72
C SER A 302 -5.97 3.99 -14.99
N VAL A 303 -6.30 3.20 -13.96
CA VAL A 303 -6.38 1.73 -14.05
C VAL A 303 -7.71 1.26 -14.67
N PHE A 304 -8.80 2.02 -14.49
CA PHE A 304 -10.14 1.69 -15.02
C PHE A 304 -10.93 2.91 -15.48
#